data_2a2d92861bf8e7fffc58dce8b8bd4225
#
_entry.id   2a2d92861bf8e7fffc58dce8b8bd4225
#
_cell.length_a   1.000
_cell.length_b   1.000
_cell.length_c   1.000
_cell.angle_alpha   90.00
_cell.angle_beta   90.00
_cell.angle_gamma   90.00
#
_symmetry.space_group_name_H-M   'P 1'
#
loop_
_entity.id
_entity.type
_entity.pdbx_description
1 polymer ?
#
loop_
_entity_poly.entity_id
_entity_poly.type
_entity_poly.pdbx_seq_one_letter_code
_entity_poly.pdbx_strand_id
1 'polypeptide(L)'
;MTRLSKAPASYGVSYKGSKNKIALKTGVGIGYLTNKFDPVTNYTNTFVGSHFNAALNIALEYKRMLSDRLSLALNAGLTHFSNGSMRTPNNGLNIMNAGLSACYFIDKPQQLIKREPRNDQTFKSWGKENISYYFSFTYAIKDTDEYLGYGKTWSVYCINANVLKRVSRLSKLGIGIDISYDETDKAVLFKDNIAYRDFELLKPSISVAYELMMGSTSILLNAGCHLYAKEDSEGVLFQKLFLKQNLGERIFITCGLTTHFGWADNFSFGIGYKIN
;
A
#
# COMPACT_ATOMS: atom_id res chain seq x y z
N MET A 1 -10.17 -11.81 -18.83
CA MET A 1 -9.87 -12.90 -17.88
C MET A 1 -8.78 -12.39 -16.93
N THR A 2 -9.13 -12.17 -15.67
CA THR A 2 -8.22 -11.55 -14.68
C THR A 2 -7.43 -12.68 -14.00
N ARG A 3 -6.13 -12.77 -14.20
CA ARG A 3 -5.28 -13.70 -13.43
C ARG A 3 -4.70 -12.97 -12.23
N LEU A 4 -5.14 -13.35 -11.04
CA LEU A 4 -4.53 -12.92 -9.76
C LEU A 4 -3.44 -13.95 -9.39
N SER A 5 -2.20 -13.53 -9.35
CA SER A 5 -1.09 -14.36 -8.89
C SER A 5 -0.56 -13.80 -7.56
N LYS A 6 -1.02 -14.32 -6.47
CA LYS A 6 -0.38 -14.60 -5.17
C LYS A 6 -1.42 -14.79 -4.06
N ALA A 7 -1.12 -15.71 -3.15
CA ALA A 7 -1.98 -15.98 -2.01
C ALA A 7 -2.05 -14.75 -1.08
N PRO A 8 -3.24 -14.33 -0.68
CA PRO A 8 -3.41 -13.19 0.22
C PRO A 8 -2.85 -13.52 1.62
N ALA A 9 -2.19 -12.56 2.24
CA ALA A 9 -1.87 -12.63 3.66
C ALA A 9 -3.18 -12.59 4.46
N SER A 10 -3.42 -13.56 5.34
CA SER A 10 -4.63 -13.60 6.15
C SER A 10 -4.29 -13.42 7.63
N TYR A 11 -4.96 -12.47 8.27
CA TYR A 11 -4.98 -12.33 9.72
C TYR A 11 -6.28 -12.93 10.24
N GLY A 12 -6.19 -13.99 11.05
CA GLY A 12 -7.35 -14.65 11.64
C GLY A 12 -7.38 -14.51 13.14
N VAL A 13 -8.51 -14.09 13.69
CA VAL A 13 -8.80 -14.20 15.12
C VAL A 13 -9.56 -15.51 15.32
N SER A 14 -8.97 -16.46 16.03
CA SER A 14 -9.67 -17.69 16.42
C SER A 14 -9.87 -17.72 17.92
N TYR A 15 -11.10 -17.97 18.35
CA TYR A 15 -11.40 -18.22 19.76
C TYR A 15 -10.97 -19.64 20.14
N LYS A 16 -10.30 -19.77 21.30
CA LYS A 16 -9.78 -21.04 21.83
C LYS A 16 -10.93 -22.07 21.98
N GLY A 17 -10.78 -23.26 21.37
CA GLY A 17 -11.79 -24.32 21.40
C GLY A 17 -12.98 -24.14 20.47
N SER A 18 -13.07 -23.06 19.72
CA SER A 18 -14.15 -22.79 18.79
C SER A 18 -13.92 -23.48 17.45
N LYS A 19 -14.93 -24.18 16.96
CA LYS A 19 -14.99 -24.67 15.57
C LYS A 19 -15.13 -23.54 14.56
N ASN A 20 -15.33 -22.32 15.03
CA ASN A 20 -15.59 -21.12 14.23
C ASN A 20 -14.35 -20.23 14.22
N LYS A 21 -14.03 -19.64 13.08
CA LYS A 21 -12.95 -18.67 12.90
C LYS A 21 -13.45 -17.51 12.06
N ILE A 22 -13.11 -16.30 12.46
CA ILE A 22 -13.28 -15.09 11.63
C ILE A 22 -11.89 -14.60 11.28
N ALA A 23 -11.69 -14.28 10.02
CA ALA A 23 -10.41 -13.77 9.51
C ALA A 23 -10.63 -12.57 8.60
N LEU A 24 -9.82 -11.53 8.79
CA LEU A 24 -9.64 -10.47 7.81
C LEU A 24 -8.51 -10.90 6.87
N LYS A 25 -8.80 -10.94 5.58
CA LYS A 25 -7.84 -11.26 4.53
C LYS A 25 -7.52 -9.99 3.76
N THR A 26 -6.25 -9.73 3.56
CA THR A 26 -5.77 -8.66 2.69
C THR A 26 -4.87 -9.25 1.63
N GLY A 27 -4.94 -8.74 0.42
CA GLY A 27 -4.11 -9.21 -0.69
C GLY A 27 -3.65 -8.06 -1.57
N VAL A 28 -2.45 -8.21 -2.10
CA VAL A 28 -1.89 -7.31 -3.10
C VAL A 28 -1.51 -8.15 -4.30
N GLY A 29 -1.80 -7.67 -5.50
CA GLY A 29 -1.50 -8.37 -6.74
C GLY A 29 -1.41 -7.43 -7.93
N ILE A 30 -1.25 -8.02 -9.10
CA ILE A 30 -1.27 -7.31 -10.38
C ILE A 30 -2.47 -7.83 -11.17
N GLY A 31 -3.34 -6.91 -11.61
CA GLY A 31 -4.45 -7.19 -12.50
C GLY A 31 -4.12 -6.80 -13.94
N TYR A 32 -4.49 -7.64 -14.88
CA TYR A 32 -4.46 -7.30 -16.30
C TYR A 32 -5.88 -7.08 -16.82
N LEU A 33 -6.16 -5.88 -17.30
CA LEU A 33 -7.43 -5.46 -17.86
C LEU A 33 -7.32 -5.35 -19.38
N THR A 34 -8.12 -6.11 -20.10
CA THR A 34 -8.09 -6.17 -21.57
C THR A 34 -8.58 -4.87 -22.22
N ASN A 35 -9.59 -4.27 -21.63
CA ASN A 35 -10.21 -3.05 -22.14
C ASN A 35 -9.84 -1.86 -21.24
N LYS A 36 -8.85 -1.12 -21.64
CA LYS A 36 -8.48 0.17 -21.01
C LYS A 36 -9.17 1.34 -21.70
N PHE A 37 -9.05 2.52 -21.14
CA PHE A 37 -9.41 3.77 -21.81
C PHE A 37 -8.64 3.92 -23.15
N ASP A 38 -9.37 4.35 -24.15
CA ASP A 38 -8.84 4.78 -25.44
C ASP A 38 -9.69 5.96 -25.94
N PRO A 39 -9.09 7.09 -26.31
CA PRO A 39 -9.83 8.30 -26.65
C PRO A 39 -10.71 8.17 -27.91
N VAL A 40 -10.47 7.14 -28.72
CA VAL A 40 -11.22 6.91 -29.98
C VAL A 40 -12.18 5.73 -29.86
N THR A 41 -11.69 4.60 -29.35
CA THR A 41 -12.44 3.32 -29.39
C THR A 41 -13.13 2.97 -28.08
N ASN A 42 -12.69 3.56 -26.94
CA ASN A 42 -13.23 3.24 -25.61
C ASN A 42 -13.19 4.44 -24.66
N TYR A 43 -13.66 5.59 -25.14
CA TYR A 43 -13.62 6.87 -24.43
C TYR A 43 -14.55 6.92 -23.19
N THR A 44 -15.52 6.04 -23.10
CA THR A 44 -16.43 5.96 -21.94
C THR A 44 -15.81 5.24 -20.73
N ASN A 45 -14.69 4.56 -20.91
CA ASN A 45 -14.02 3.87 -19.80
C ASN A 45 -13.15 4.85 -18.99
N THR A 46 -13.74 5.49 -18.02
CA THR A 46 -13.05 6.41 -17.11
C THR A 46 -12.36 5.72 -15.93
N PHE A 47 -12.48 4.39 -15.82
CA PHE A 47 -11.98 3.65 -14.66
C PHE A 47 -10.47 3.41 -14.71
N VAL A 48 -9.95 3.01 -15.87
CA VAL A 48 -8.54 2.59 -15.99
C VAL A 48 -7.92 2.98 -17.32
N GLY A 49 -6.80 3.68 -17.27
CA GLY A 49 -6.02 4.11 -18.44
C GLY A 49 -4.91 3.12 -18.86
N SER A 50 -4.73 2.01 -18.13
CA SER A 50 -3.67 1.04 -18.41
C SER A 50 -4.16 -0.40 -18.36
N HIS A 51 -3.44 -1.29 -19.08
CA HIS A 51 -3.70 -2.73 -19.02
C HIS A 51 -3.26 -3.34 -17.68
N PHE A 52 -2.11 -2.92 -17.15
CA PHE A 52 -1.59 -3.39 -15.89
C PHE A 52 -1.99 -2.44 -14.77
N ASN A 53 -2.57 -3.00 -13.71
CA ASN A 53 -3.05 -2.25 -12.55
C ASN A 53 -2.67 -3.00 -11.28
N ALA A 54 -2.37 -2.29 -10.21
CA ALA A 54 -2.29 -2.88 -8.89
C ALA A 54 -3.68 -3.38 -8.49
N ALA A 55 -3.73 -4.54 -7.86
CA ALA A 55 -4.95 -5.12 -7.32
C ALA A 55 -4.83 -5.19 -5.79
N LEU A 56 -5.68 -4.46 -5.09
CA LEU A 56 -5.77 -4.48 -3.64
C LEU A 56 -7.05 -5.20 -3.24
N ASN A 57 -6.94 -6.24 -2.41
CA ASN A 57 -8.08 -7.00 -1.94
C ASN A 57 -8.20 -6.90 -0.43
N ILE A 58 -9.42 -6.71 0.05
CA ILE A 58 -9.81 -6.84 1.44
C ILE A 58 -11.05 -7.72 1.53
N ALA A 59 -11.02 -8.75 2.37
CA ALA A 59 -12.14 -9.67 2.52
C ALA A 59 -12.30 -10.13 3.97
N LEU A 60 -13.53 -10.29 4.40
CA LEU A 60 -13.89 -10.95 5.65
C LEU A 60 -14.24 -12.41 5.35
N GLU A 61 -13.64 -13.33 6.07
CA GLU A 61 -13.94 -14.75 5.99
C GLU A 61 -14.47 -15.25 7.32
N TYR A 62 -15.61 -15.95 7.27
CA TYR A 62 -16.10 -16.78 8.36
C TYR A 62 -15.90 -18.26 7.97
N LYS A 63 -15.13 -19.00 8.76
CA LYS A 63 -14.85 -20.42 8.55
C LYS A 63 -15.34 -21.25 9.72
N ARG A 64 -16.03 -22.35 9.40
CA ARG A 64 -16.53 -23.33 10.38
C ARG A 64 -15.99 -24.73 10.07
N MET A 65 -15.40 -25.37 11.08
CA MET A 65 -15.04 -26.78 11.01
C MET A 65 -16.30 -27.62 11.25
N LEU A 66 -16.71 -28.42 10.27
CA LEU A 66 -17.84 -29.36 10.37
C LEU A 66 -17.37 -30.68 10.98
N SER A 67 -16.15 -31.13 10.65
CA SER A 67 -15.50 -32.29 11.23
C SER A 67 -13.99 -32.02 11.34
N ASP A 68 -13.21 -32.99 11.84
CA ASP A 68 -11.74 -32.90 11.89
C ASP A 68 -11.10 -32.67 10.51
N ARG A 69 -11.81 -33.03 9.44
CA ARG A 69 -11.27 -32.97 8.06
C ARG A 69 -12.07 -32.08 7.11
N LEU A 70 -13.24 -31.59 7.51
CA LEU A 70 -14.10 -30.78 6.63
C LEU A 70 -14.37 -29.42 7.24
N SER A 71 -14.15 -28.38 6.46
CA SER A 71 -14.56 -27.02 6.83
C SER A 71 -15.31 -26.34 5.70
N LEU A 72 -16.26 -25.49 6.07
CA LEU A 72 -16.92 -24.55 5.19
C LEU A 72 -16.45 -23.13 5.53
N ALA A 73 -16.30 -22.30 4.50
CA ALA A 73 -16.03 -20.88 4.68
C ALA A 73 -16.91 -20.03 3.76
N LEU A 74 -17.46 -18.98 4.34
CA LEU A 74 -18.12 -17.88 3.64
C LEU A 74 -17.17 -16.70 3.62
N ASN A 75 -17.01 -16.07 2.48
CA ASN A 75 -16.20 -14.86 2.34
C ASN A 75 -16.98 -13.78 1.58
N ALA A 76 -16.71 -12.53 1.95
CA ALA A 76 -17.18 -11.35 1.25
C ALA A 76 -16.07 -10.31 1.25
N GLY A 77 -15.87 -9.64 0.13
CA GLY A 77 -14.75 -8.73 -0.01
C GLY A 77 -14.89 -7.74 -1.14
N LEU A 78 -13.88 -6.88 -1.24
CA LEU A 78 -13.71 -5.87 -2.27
C LEU A 78 -12.32 -6.01 -2.87
N THR A 79 -12.24 -5.98 -4.18
CA THR A 79 -10.99 -5.85 -4.92
C THR A 79 -10.99 -4.52 -5.65
N HIS A 80 -10.01 -3.68 -5.36
CA HIS A 80 -9.77 -2.42 -6.04
C HIS A 80 -8.63 -2.58 -7.03
N PHE A 81 -8.85 -2.12 -8.27
CA PHE A 81 -7.83 -2.06 -9.33
C PHE A 81 -7.54 -0.60 -9.66
N SER A 82 -6.27 -0.23 -9.64
CA SER A 82 -5.81 1.13 -9.97
C SER A 82 -4.36 1.07 -10.46
N ASN A 83 -3.99 1.98 -11.31
CA ASN A 83 -2.60 2.11 -11.75
C ASN A 83 -1.81 3.19 -11.00
N GLY A 84 -2.40 3.78 -9.93
CA GLY A 84 -1.74 4.82 -9.14
C GLY A 84 -1.38 6.05 -9.96
N SER A 85 -2.26 6.48 -10.82
CA SER A 85 -2.10 7.64 -11.71
C SER A 85 -0.94 7.56 -12.70
N MET A 86 -0.36 6.37 -12.91
CA MET A 86 0.66 6.17 -13.97
C MET A 86 0.09 6.39 -15.37
N ARG A 87 -1.21 6.23 -15.53
CA ARG A 87 -1.99 6.51 -16.75
C ARG A 87 -3.39 6.95 -16.39
N THR A 88 -3.83 8.07 -16.94
CA THR A 88 -5.19 8.61 -16.80
C THR A 88 -6.09 8.12 -17.96
N PRO A 89 -7.41 8.03 -17.72
CA PRO A 89 -8.10 8.19 -16.45
C PRO A 89 -7.81 7.05 -15.47
N ASN A 90 -7.87 7.30 -14.17
CA ASN A 90 -7.61 6.31 -13.13
C ASN A 90 -8.60 6.47 -11.95
N ASN A 91 -9.90 6.46 -12.21
CA ASN A 91 -10.93 6.47 -11.15
C ASN A 91 -10.94 5.14 -10.36
N GLY A 92 -10.22 4.13 -10.87
CA GLY A 92 -10.16 2.81 -10.29
C GLY A 92 -11.41 1.96 -10.53
N LEU A 93 -11.23 0.65 -10.47
CA LEU A 93 -12.32 -0.31 -10.61
C LEU A 93 -12.49 -1.08 -9.31
N ASN A 94 -13.68 -0.99 -8.71
CA ASN A 94 -14.05 -1.67 -7.47
C ASN A 94 -14.95 -2.86 -7.79
N ILE A 95 -14.49 -4.07 -7.45
CA ILE A 95 -15.24 -5.31 -7.65
C ILE A 95 -15.58 -5.92 -6.30
N MET A 96 -16.86 -5.94 -5.95
CA MET A 96 -17.33 -6.69 -4.80
C MET A 96 -17.38 -8.18 -5.15
N ASN A 97 -16.99 -9.01 -4.21
CA ASN A 97 -17.02 -10.45 -4.36
C ASN A 97 -17.59 -11.12 -3.11
N ALA A 98 -18.28 -12.23 -3.31
CA ALA A 98 -18.70 -13.11 -2.26
C ALA A 98 -18.50 -14.56 -2.71
N GLY A 99 -18.16 -15.44 -1.79
CA GLY A 99 -17.89 -16.82 -2.13
C GLY A 99 -18.16 -17.77 -0.98
N LEU A 100 -18.57 -19.00 -1.37
CA LEU A 100 -18.69 -20.14 -0.48
C LEU A 100 -17.61 -21.14 -0.87
N SER A 101 -16.87 -21.66 0.10
CA SER A 101 -15.85 -22.67 -0.14
C SER A 101 -15.96 -23.82 0.86
N ALA A 102 -15.69 -25.03 0.36
CA ALA A 102 -15.51 -26.22 1.18
C ALA A 102 -14.06 -26.68 1.05
N CYS A 103 -13.43 -27.00 2.17
CA CYS A 103 -12.07 -27.53 2.19
C CYS A 103 -12.04 -28.86 2.94
N TYR A 104 -11.56 -29.90 2.25
CA TYR A 104 -11.31 -31.20 2.82
C TYR A 104 -9.80 -31.37 3.05
N PHE A 105 -9.41 -31.67 4.30
CA PHE A 105 -8.01 -31.86 4.69
C PHE A 105 -7.69 -33.37 4.56
N ILE A 106 -6.75 -33.71 3.68
CA ILE A 106 -6.26 -35.08 3.50
C ILE A 106 -5.65 -35.57 4.82
N ASP A 107 -4.81 -34.76 5.43
CA ASP A 107 -4.28 -35.01 6.76
C ASP A 107 -5.08 -34.21 7.80
N LYS A 108 -5.22 -34.76 9.01
CA LYS A 108 -5.83 -33.98 10.09
C LYS A 108 -5.03 -32.68 10.27
N PRO A 109 -5.66 -31.49 10.17
CA PRO A 109 -4.94 -30.25 10.40
C PRO A 109 -4.33 -30.35 11.81
N GLN A 110 -3.01 -30.30 11.87
CA GLN A 110 -2.34 -30.20 13.15
C GLN A 110 -3.00 -29.04 13.89
N GLN A 111 -3.63 -29.35 15.03
CA GLN A 111 -4.07 -28.28 15.91
C GLN A 111 -2.85 -27.43 16.11
N LEU A 112 -2.93 -26.17 15.63
CA LEU A 112 -1.83 -25.22 15.80
C LEU A 112 -1.38 -25.39 17.25
N ILE A 113 -0.25 -26.06 17.41
CA ILE A 113 0.36 -26.32 18.71
C ILE A 113 0.21 -25.00 19.43
N LYS A 114 -0.52 -25.00 20.56
CA LYS A 114 -0.55 -23.83 21.43
C LYS A 114 0.89 -23.34 21.47
N ARG A 115 1.22 -22.33 20.69
CA ARG A 115 2.43 -21.59 21.01
C ARG A 115 2.13 -21.09 22.41
N GLU A 116 2.72 -21.75 23.39
CA GLU A 116 2.78 -21.22 24.73
C GLU A 116 3.05 -19.74 24.58
N PRO A 117 2.32 -18.86 25.27
CA PRO A 117 2.62 -17.44 25.21
C PRO A 117 4.11 -17.37 25.53
N ARG A 118 4.92 -17.19 24.49
CA ARG A 118 6.36 -17.11 24.62
C ARG A 118 6.57 -15.98 25.59
N ASN A 119 7.04 -16.34 26.78
CA ASN A 119 7.15 -15.48 27.93
C ASN A 119 7.61 -14.09 27.50
N ASP A 120 6.71 -13.10 27.52
CA ASP A 120 6.93 -11.76 26.96
C ASP A 120 7.94 -10.92 27.77
N GLN A 121 8.64 -11.57 28.71
CA GLN A 121 9.62 -10.90 29.58
C GLN A 121 10.82 -10.31 28.82
N THR A 122 11.00 -10.58 27.53
CA THR A 122 12.11 -10.03 26.73
C THR A 122 11.73 -8.78 25.92
N PHE A 123 10.45 -8.39 25.86
CA PHE A 123 10.08 -7.15 25.18
C PHE A 123 10.17 -5.95 26.14
N LYS A 124 11.39 -5.47 26.38
CA LYS A 124 11.59 -4.17 27.04
C LYS A 124 11.34 -3.07 25.99
N SER A 125 10.19 -2.42 26.07
CA SER A 125 9.78 -1.37 25.11
C SER A 125 10.60 -0.08 25.18
N TRP A 126 11.53 0.06 26.13
CA TRP A 126 12.18 1.31 26.48
C TRP A 126 13.71 1.31 26.35
N GLY A 127 14.30 0.63 25.35
CA GLY A 127 15.74 0.69 25.06
C GLY A 127 16.03 1.49 23.78
N LYS A 128 17.22 2.11 23.67
CA LYS A 128 17.72 2.75 22.44
C LYS A 128 17.82 1.75 21.27
N GLU A 129 18.05 0.49 21.57
CA GLU A 129 18.09 -0.65 20.64
C GLU A 129 16.75 -0.93 19.91
N ASN A 130 15.66 -0.30 20.36
CA ASN A 130 14.33 -0.41 19.75
C ASN A 130 14.00 0.71 18.75
N ILE A 131 14.92 1.63 18.51
CA ILE A 131 14.75 2.71 17.53
C ILE A 131 15.41 2.28 16.22
N SER A 132 14.72 2.54 15.12
CA SER A 132 15.21 2.28 13.77
C SER A 132 15.15 3.57 12.96
N TYR A 133 16.21 3.86 12.24
CA TYR A 133 16.30 4.98 11.33
C TYR A 133 16.26 4.45 9.91
N TYR A 134 15.38 4.96 9.08
CA TYR A 134 15.24 4.58 7.68
C TYR A 134 15.45 5.79 6.80
N PHE A 135 16.23 5.60 5.75
CA PHE A 135 16.36 6.56 4.64
C PHE A 135 15.96 5.84 3.37
N SER A 136 15.15 6.46 2.54
CA SER A 136 14.77 5.91 1.25
C SER A 136 14.64 6.97 0.20
N PHE A 137 14.92 6.57 -1.03
CA PHE A 137 14.61 7.31 -2.24
C PHE A 137 13.56 6.53 -3.00
N THR A 138 12.51 7.22 -3.44
CA THR A 138 11.46 6.65 -4.27
C THR A 138 11.29 7.44 -5.55
N TYR A 139 10.91 6.72 -6.60
CA TYR A 139 10.64 7.24 -7.93
C TYR A 139 9.27 6.74 -8.40
N ALA A 140 8.50 7.64 -9.01
CA ALA A 140 7.23 7.32 -9.63
C ALA A 140 7.15 7.98 -11.03
N ILE A 141 6.26 7.42 -11.84
CA ILE A 141 5.81 8.03 -13.10
C ILE A 141 4.34 8.35 -12.91
N LYS A 142 3.97 9.59 -13.19
CA LYS A 142 2.61 10.12 -13.08
C LYS A 142 2.15 10.63 -14.43
N ASP A 143 0.93 10.35 -14.81
CA ASP A 143 0.24 10.97 -15.94
C ASP A 143 -0.65 12.09 -15.41
N THR A 144 -0.83 13.12 -16.20
CA THR A 144 -1.70 14.23 -15.84
C THR A 144 -3.02 14.11 -16.59
N ASP A 145 -4.04 14.75 -16.01
CA ASP A 145 -5.37 14.80 -16.56
C ASP A 145 -5.46 15.37 -17.97
N GLU A 146 -6.63 15.20 -18.55
CA GLU A 146 -7.16 15.68 -19.83
C GLU A 146 -6.67 17.05 -20.26
N TYR A 147 -6.44 17.95 -19.31
CA TYR A 147 -6.09 19.36 -19.55
C TYR A 147 -4.66 19.60 -20.03
N LEU A 148 -3.75 18.64 -19.79
CA LEU A 148 -2.33 18.78 -20.12
C LEU A 148 -1.90 17.86 -21.27
N GLY A 149 -2.85 17.13 -21.86
CA GLY A 149 -2.65 16.20 -22.98
C GLY A 149 -2.43 14.77 -22.55
N TYR A 150 -3.29 13.87 -23.02
CA TYR A 150 -3.19 12.44 -22.76
C TYR A 150 -1.84 11.85 -23.14
N GLY A 151 -1.35 10.98 -22.29
CA GLY A 151 -0.17 10.16 -22.57
C GLY A 151 1.17 10.80 -22.30
N LYS A 152 1.21 12.02 -21.75
CA LYS A 152 2.45 12.62 -21.27
C LYS A 152 2.70 12.17 -19.84
N THR A 153 3.85 11.58 -19.62
CA THR A 153 4.27 11.11 -18.29
C THR A 153 5.30 12.06 -17.69
N TRP A 154 5.20 12.22 -16.38
CA TRP A 154 6.02 13.08 -15.56
C TRP A 154 6.69 12.27 -14.47
N SER A 155 7.84 12.71 -14.01
CA SER A 155 8.58 12.03 -12.95
C SER A 155 8.25 12.64 -11.60
N VAL A 156 8.14 11.77 -10.58
CA VAL A 156 8.02 12.18 -9.19
C VAL A 156 9.17 11.55 -8.42
N TYR A 157 9.89 12.35 -7.66
CA TYR A 157 11.02 11.96 -6.84
C TYR A 157 10.72 12.26 -5.39
N CYS A 158 11.08 11.36 -4.47
CA CYS A 158 10.92 11.63 -3.05
C CYS A 158 12.09 11.03 -2.25
N ILE A 159 12.67 11.84 -1.39
CA ILE A 159 13.61 11.40 -0.35
C ILE A 159 12.83 11.39 0.96
N ASN A 160 12.87 10.26 1.66
CA ASN A 160 12.15 10.07 2.91
C ASN A 160 13.10 9.59 4.01
N ALA A 161 12.93 10.13 5.21
CA ALA A 161 13.59 9.67 6.43
C ALA A 161 12.53 9.40 7.51
N ASN A 162 12.61 8.21 8.14
CA ASN A 162 11.72 7.81 9.23
C ASN A 162 12.54 7.44 10.47
N VAL A 163 12.04 7.87 11.62
CA VAL A 163 12.52 7.45 12.95
C VAL A 163 11.39 6.69 13.63
N LEU A 164 11.54 5.37 13.77
CA LEU A 164 10.51 4.49 14.27
C LEU A 164 10.96 3.77 15.53
N LYS A 165 10.14 3.82 16.56
CA LYS A 165 10.31 3.10 17.81
C LYS A 165 9.43 1.86 17.83
N ARG A 166 9.98 0.73 18.22
CA ARG A 166 9.24 -0.51 18.39
C ARG A 166 8.27 -0.39 19.57
N VAL A 167 6.98 -0.53 19.31
CA VAL A 167 5.89 -0.42 20.30
C VAL A 167 5.28 -1.79 20.62
N SER A 168 5.45 -2.77 19.72
CA SER A 168 5.05 -4.15 19.94
C SER A 168 5.97 -5.11 19.21
N ARG A 169 5.71 -6.41 19.32
CA ARG A 169 6.47 -7.45 18.59
C ARG A 169 6.38 -7.28 17.07
N LEU A 170 5.26 -6.77 16.58
CA LEU A 170 4.98 -6.66 15.15
C LEU A 170 4.86 -5.21 14.68
N SER A 171 4.96 -4.22 15.58
CA SER A 171 4.64 -2.84 15.23
C SER A 171 5.72 -1.87 15.69
N LYS A 172 5.98 -0.87 14.85
CA LYS A 172 6.75 0.33 15.19
C LYS A 172 5.90 1.56 14.93
N LEU A 173 6.11 2.61 15.70
CA LEU A 173 5.48 3.90 15.57
C LEU A 173 6.53 5.00 15.65
N GLY A 174 6.36 6.07 14.90
CA GLY A 174 7.30 7.19 14.93
C GLY A 174 6.89 8.33 14.01
N ILE A 175 7.90 9.03 13.54
CA ILE A 175 7.75 10.20 12.68
C ILE A 175 8.56 10.01 11.39
N GLY A 176 8.08 10.63 10.33
CA GLY A 176 8.76 10.72 9.04
C GLY A 176 8.87 12.18 8.62
N ILE A 177 9.93 12.47 7.91
CA ILE A 177 10.11 13.68 7.13
C ILE A 177 10.39 13.28 5.70
N ASP A 178 9.90 14.03 4.75
CA ASP A 178 10.23 13.81 3.35
C ASP A 178 10.29 15.12 2.55
N ILE A 179 10.99 15.04 1.43
CA ILE A 179 11.04 16.10 0.43
C ILE A 179 10.69 15.43 -0.89
N SER A 180 9.61 15.86 -1.50
CA SER A 180 9.18 15.41 -2.82
C SER A 180 9.34 16.51 -3.87
N TYR A 181 9.53 16.07 -5.10
CA TYR A 181 9.58 16.91 -6.29
C TYR A 181 8.74 16.23 -7.36
N ASP A 182 7.65 16.90 -7.74
CA ASP A 182 6.71 16.41 -8.73
C ASP A 182 6.81 17.30 -9.98
N GLU A 183 7.20 16.72 -11.10
CA GLU A 183 7.31 17.46 -12.35
C GLU A 183 5.95 17.89 -12.91
N THR A 184 4.84 17.27 -12.47
CA THR A 184 3.49 17.68 -12.90
C THR A 184 3.16 19.09 -12.46
N ASP A 185 3.71 19.52 -11.30
CA ASP A 185 3.50 20.87 -10.78
C ASP A 185 3.90 21.96 -11.77
N LYS A 186 4.97 21.72 -12.57
CA LYS A 186 5.39 22.65 -13.63
C LYS A 186 4.29 22.89 -14.65
N ALA A 187 3.61 21.81 -15.02
CA ALA A 187 2.58 21.88 -16.04
C ALA A 187 1.32 22.59 -15.52
N VAL A 188 0.96 22.32 -14.25
CA VAL A 188 -0.18 22.98 -13.58
C VAL A 188 0.10 24.47 -13.43
N LEU A 189 1.24 24.84 -12.86
CA LEU A 189 1.62 26.26 -12.65
C LEU A 189 1.76 27.03 -13.98
N PHE A 190 2.29 26.38 -15.01
CA PHE A 190 2.37 26.97 -16.34
C PHE A 190 0.98 27.27 -16.92
N LYS A 191 0.05 26.34 -16.78
CA LYS A 191 -1.35 26.50 -17.22
C LYS A 191 -2.03 27.66 -16.48
N ASP A 192 -1.81 27.77 -15.18
CA ASP A 192 -2.41 28.80 -14.33
C ASP A 192 -1.69 30.16 -14.43
N ASN A 193 -0.68 30.27 -15.29
CA ASN A 193 0.19 31.46 -15.47
C ASN A 193 0.87 31.90 -14.15
N ILE A 194 1.19 30.95 -13.27
CA ILE A 194 1.89 31.21 -12.00
C ILE A 194 3.40 31.06 -12.24
N ALA A 195 4.13 32.14 -12.00
CA ALA A 195 5.60 32.10 -12.07
C ALA A 195 6.17 31.31 -10.88
N TYR A 196 7.20 30.51 -11.14
CA TYR A 196 7.89 29.73 -10.13
C TYR A 196 9.39 29.64 -10.39
N ARG A 197 10.14 29.31 -9.36
CA ARG A 197 11.56 28.92 -9.44
C ARG A 197 11.66 27.43 -9.12
N ASP A 198 12.62 26.72 -9.69
CA ASP A 198 12.74 25.25 -9.55
C ASP A 198 12.75 24.76 -8.07
N PHE A 199 13.36 25.51 -7.16
CA PHE A 199 13.38 25.12 -5.75
C PHE A 199 12.02 25.27 -5.05
N GLU A 200 11.10 26.09 -5.58
CA GLU A 200 9.74 26.26 -5.05
C GLU A 200 8.84 25.05 -5.34
N LEU A 201 9.28 24.15 -6.23
CA LEU A 201 8.60 22.87 -6.50
C LEU A 201 8.96 21.77 -5.51
N LEU A 202 9.91 22.02 -4.61
CA LEU A 202 10.21 21.10 -3.52
C LEU A 202 9.12 21.18 -2.45
N LYS A 203 8.53 20.03 -2.11
CA LYS A 203 7.48 19.91 -1.10
C LYS A 203 8.05 19.22 0.15
N PRO A 204 8.63 19.97 1.12
CA PRO A 204 9.03 19.42 2.39
C PRO A 204 7.80 19.05 3.21
N SER A 205 7.87 17.92 3.93
CA SER A 205 6.71 17.34 4.59
C SER A 205 7.09 16.67 5.90
N ILE A 206 6.10 16.56 6.79
CA ILE A 206 6.18 15.80 8.04
C ILE A 206 5.04 14.81 8.14
N SER A 207 5.29 13.67 8.76
CA SER A 207 4.30 12.61 8.90
C SER A 207 4.42 11.83 10.20
N VAL A 208 3.32 11.25 10.65
CA VAL A 208 3.33 10.14 11.60
C VAL A 208 3.51 8.86 10.80
N ALA A 209 4.39 7.98 11.28
CA ALA A 209 4.76 6.76 10.59
C ALA A 209 4.44 5.54 11.46
N TYR A 210 3.82 4.53 10.86
CA TYR A 210 3.52 3.23 11.48
C TYR A 210 4.03 2.10 10.60
N GLU A 211 4.78 1.17 11.18
CA GLU A 211 5.27 -0.01 10.47
C GLU A 211 4.71 -1.28 11.09
N LEU A 212 4.03 -2.10 10.28
CA LEU A 212 3.59 -3.46 10.61
C LEU A 212 4.58 -4.47 10.03
N MET A 213 5.31 -5.16 10.90
CA MET A 213 6.37 -6.11 10.52
C MET A 213 5.81 -7.53 10.35
N MET A 214 6.13 -8.17 9.22
CA MET A 214 5.74 -9.54 8.87
C MET A 214 6.97 -10.32 8.39
N GLY A 215 7.92 -10.54 9.30
CA GLY A 215 9.22 -11.17 8.96
C GLY A 215 10.14 -10.21 8.21
N SER A 216 10.59 -10.57 7.01
CA SER A 216 11.41 -9.72 6.14
C SER A 216 10.62 -8.68 5.37
N THR A 217 9.30 -8.80 5.36
CA THR A 217 8.38 -7.86 4.72
C THR A 217 7.70 -7.01 5.78
N SER A 218 7.40 -5.76 5.48
CA SER A 218 6.59 -4.90 6.34
C SER A 218 5.70 -3.97 5.53
N ILE A 219 4.63 -3.49 6.15
CA ILE A 219 3.78 -2.43 5.63
C ILE A 219 4.15 -1.16 6.41
N LEU A 220 4.59 -0.14 5.71
CA LEU A 220 4.89 1.17 6.26
C LEU A 220 3.80 2.15 5.82
N LEU A 221 3.14 2.76 6.79
CA LEU A 221 2.12 3.78 6.63
C LEU A 221 2.68 5.12 7.11
N ASN A 222 2.57 6.15 6.28
CA ASN A 222 2.84 7.53 6.67
C ASN A 222 1.57 8.34 6.44
N ALA A 223 1.13 9.10 7.44
CA ALA A 223 0.07 10.09 7.31
C ALA A 223 0.63 11.45 7.71
N GLY A 224 0.59 12.41 6.80
CA GLY A 224 1.31 13.65 6.98
C GLY A 224 0.73 14.83 6.23
N CYS A 225 1.47 15.93 6.31
CA CYS A 225 1.16 17.15 5.60
C CYS A 225 2.41 17.77 4.98
N HIS A 226 2.21 18.44 3.84
CA HIS A 226 3.21 19.32 3.27
C HIS A 226 3.37 20.57 4.15
N LEU A 227 4.59 20.89 4.51
CA LEU A 227 4.92 22.13 5.23
C LEU A 227 4.98 23.31 4.28
N TYR A 228 5.26 23.02 3.02
CA TYR A 228 5.24 23.96 1.91
C TYR A 228 4.91 23.20 0.63
N ALA A 229 4.06 23.78 -0.21
CA ALA A 229 3.80 23.36 -1.57
C ALA A 229 3.43 24.59 -2.39
N LYS A 230 4.10 24.83 -3.50
CA LYS A 230 3.76 25.92 -4.42
C LYS A 230 2.49 25.60 -5.21
N GLU A 231 2.34 24.33 -5.52
CA GLU A 231 1.15 23.72 -6.10
C GLU A 231 0.52 22.81 -5.04
N ASP A 232 -0.72 23.07 -4.65
CA ASP A 232 -1.44 22.38 -3.57
C ASP A 232 -2.90 22.03 -3.92
N SER A 233 -3.23 22.01 -5.22
CA SER A 233 -4.60 21.70 -5.68
C SER A 233 -5.10 20.33 -5.24
N GLU A 234 -4.20 19.36 -5.03
CA GLU A 234 -4.51 18.04 -4.47
C GLU A 234 -4.66 18.07 -2.95
N GLY A 235 -4.34 19.19 -2.30
CA GLY A 235 -4.41 19.40 -0.86
C GLY A 235 -3.11 19.13 -0.12
N VAL A 236 -2.98 19.71 1.08
CA VAL A 236 -1.75 19.65 1.88
C VAL A 236 -1.57 18.32 2.63
N LEU A 237 -2.65 17.54 2.82
CA LEU A 237 -2.62 16.28 3.59
C LEU A 237 -2.46 15.08 2.64
N PHE A 238 -1.58 14.16 3.02
CA PHE A 238 -1.33 12.95 2.25
C PHE A 238 -1.26 11.69 3.12
N GLN A 239 -1.43 10.54 2.49
CA GLN A 239 -1.18 9.22 3.05
C GLN A 239 -0.27 8.45 2.09
N LYS A 240 0.74 7.77 2.64
CA LYS A 240 1.64 6.86 1.89
C LYS A 240 1.51 5.46 2.47
N LEU A 241 1.27 4.49 1.60
CA LEU A 241 1.22 3.06 1.94
C LEU A 241 2.33 2.34 1.17
N PHE A 242 3.37 1.92 1.86
CA PHE A 242 4.48 1.19 1.26
C PHE A 242 4.54 -0.26 1.73
N LEU A 243 4.69 -1.16 0.78
CA LEU A 243 5.19 -2.50 1.03
C LEU A 243 6.73 -2.41 1.02
N LYS A 244 7.36 -2.72 2.14
CA LYS A 244 8.80 -2.72 2.31
C LYS A 244 9.32 -4.15 2.43
N GLN A 245 10.31 -4.51 1.63
CA GLN A 245 10.98 -5.80 1.65
C GLN A 245 12.46 -5.63 2.00
N ASN A 246 12.89 -6.19 3.12
CA ASN A 246 14.30 -6.20 3.49
C ASN A 246 15.06 -7.20 2.61
N LEU A 247 16.17 -6.76 2.02
CA LEU A 247 17.09 -7.56 1.21
C LEU A 247 18.34 -8.00 2.01
N GLY A 248 18.31 -7.79 3.30
CA GLY A 248 19.39 -8.08 4.25
C GLY A 248 19.16 -7.30 5.53
N GLU A 249 20.22 -7.01 6.26
CA GLU A 249 20.11 -6.29 7.54
C GLU A 249 19.87 -4.80 7.36
N ARG A 250 20.42 -4.21 6.30
CA ARG A 250 20.44 -2.75 6.11
C ARG A 250 19.72 -2.25 4.88
N ILE A 251 19.71 -3.01 3.78
CA ILE A 251 19.10 -2.58 2.51
C ILE A 251 17.68 -3.09 2.45
N PHE A 252 16.78 -2.26 1.94
CA PHE A 252 15.41 -2.65 1.64
C PHE A 252 14.93 -1.99 0.34
N ILE A 253 13.96 -2.62 -0.28
CA ILE A 253 13.21 -2.05 -1.40
C ILE A 253 11.79 -1.75 -0.95
N THR A 254 11.18 -0.76 -1.58
CA THR A 254 9.80 -0.36 -1.35
C THR A 254 9.02 -0.27 -2.64
N CYS A 255 7.74 -0.59 -2.58
CA CYS A 255 6.78 -0.16 -3.58
C CYS A 255 5.52 0.29 -2.85
N GLY A 256 4.87 1.34 -3.35
CA GLY A 256 3.74 1.88 -2.63
C GLY A 256 2.99 2.97 -3.35
N LEU A 257 1.93 3.39 -2.70
CA LEU A 257 0.97 4.37 -3.19
C LEU A 257 1.01 5.60 -2.30
N THR A 258 1.07 6.77 -2.92
CA THR A 258 0.76 8.06 -2.29
C THR A 258 -0.66 8.44 -2.66
N THR A 259 -1.44 8.94 -1.70
CA THR A 259 -2.83 9.34 -1.89
C THR A 259 -3.13 10.64 -1.15
N HIS A 260 -4.10 11.39 -1.68
CA HIS A 260 -4.73 12.53 -1.03
C HIS A 260 -6.19 12.17 -0.75
N PHE A 261 -6.49 11.67 0.49
CA PHE A 261 -7.83 11.26 0.95
C PHE A 261 -8.63 10.40 -0.04
N GLY A 262 -8.00 9.34 -0.56
CA GLY A 262 -8.68 8.37 -1.42
C GLY A 262 -8.44 8.58 -2.93
N TRP A 263 -7.87 9.69 -3.33
CA TRP A 263 -7.36 9.88 -4.69
C TRP A 263 -5.91 9.40 -4.76
N ALA A 264 -5.64 8.50 -5.71
CA ALA A 264 -4.29 8.04 -5.95
C ALA A 264 -3.48 9.14 -6.64
N ASP A 265 -2.44 9.59 -5.97
CA ASP A 265 -1.50 10.57 -6.53
C ASP A 265 -0.45 9.87 -7.40
N ASN A 266 0.34 8.97 -6.82
CA ASN A 266 1.34 8.22 -7.56
C ASN A 266 1.61 6.85 -6.96
N PHE A 267 2.05 5.90 -7.80
CA PHE A 267 2.60 4.62 -7.39
C PHE A 267 4.11 4.62 -7.61
N SER A 268 4.86 4.48 -6.54
CA SER A 268 6.31 4.62 -6.54
C SER A 268 7.05 3.35 -6.16
N PHE A 269 8.27 3.25 -6.67
CA PHE A 269 9.26 2.24 -6.31
C PHE A 269 10.46 2.90 -5.68
N GLY A 270 11.11 2.23 -4.76
CA GLY A 270 12.26 2.81 -4.08
C GLY A 270 13.22 1.82 -3.50
N ILE A 271 14.35 2.38 -3.12
CA ILE A 271 15.39 1.68 -2.36
C ILE A 271 15.71 2.48 -1.11
N GLY A 272 16.02 1.81 -0.04
CA GLY A 272 16.35 2.45 1.21
C GLY A 272 17.40 1.73 2.03
N TYR A 273 17.86 2.44 3.03
CA TYR A 273 18.90 2.00 3.95
C TYR A 273 18.42 2.19 5.39
N LYS A 274 18.67 1.17 6.22
CA LYS A 274 18.37 1.14 7.64
C LYS A 274 19.66 1.35 8.44
N ILE A 275 19.64 2.33 9.32
CA ILE A 275 20.66 2.54 10.35
C ILE A 275 20.10 2.04 11.68
N ASN A 276 20.83 1.24 12.39
CA ASN A 276 20.50 0.76 13.75
C ASN A 276 21.37 1.44 14.77
#